data_226f4247dfa74307f6f86c2bc573dd89
#
_entry.id   226f4247dfa74307f6f86c2bc573dd89
#
_cell.length_a   1.000
_cell.length_b   1.000
_cell.length_c   1.000
_cell.angle_alpha   90.00
_cell.angle_beta   90.00
_cell.angle_gamma   90.00
#
_symmetry.space_group_name_H-M   'P 1'
#
loop_
_entity.id
_entity.type
_entity.pdbx_description
1 polymer ?
#
loop_
_entity_poly.entity_id
_entity_poly.type
_entity_poly.pdbx_seq_one_letter_code
_entity_poly.pdbx_strand_id
1 'polypeptide(L)'
;MQPIRLGLVGYGKIAQDQHVPAIHANPAFQLVAVATQGQPCPGVENFRSLGELLENAPQVDAIAFCTPPQGRFALVQQALAAGKHVLVEKPPCATLGEAMALVEQVREQGVSGLFAWHSRYAPGIEAARDWLASRTLHSVLIDWKEDVRKWHPGQAWIWQPGGLGVFDPGINALSIVTHLLALPLFVESAELRVPNNCQSPIAASIKMADPRHLDIRAEFDFDHGHDELWSIEIRCAEGVLRLDNGGALLSIDGVRQAVSEEGEYAAVYRHFQQLIADKTSDMDLQPLRLVADSFFVGSRTAVEPFYD
;
A
#
# COMPACT_ATOMS: atom_id res chain seq x y z
N MET A 1 5.70 -2.69 29.28
CA MET A 1 5.01 -3.82 28.59
C MET A 1 6.08 -4.69 27.95
N GLN A 2 5.83 -5.98 27.84
CA GLN A 2 6.74 -6.83 27.01
C GLN A 2 6.55 -6.45 25.54
N PRO A 3 7.62 -6.46 24.73
CA PRO A 3 7.51 -6.18 23.31
C PRO A 3 6.65 -7.24 22.60
N ILE A 4 5.93 -6.82 21.55
CA ILE A 4 5.18 -7.71 20.66
C ILE A 4 6.20 -8.52 19.86
N ARG A 5 6.16 -9.85 20.00
CA ARG A 5 7.05 -10.77 19.27
C ARG A 5 6.53 -10.93 17.86
N LEU A 6 7.30 -10.41 16.91
CA LEU A 6 6.91 -10.33 15.50
C LEU A 6 7.61 -11.42 14.69
N GLY A 7 6.81 -12.16 13.89
CA GLY A 7 7.25 -12.97 12.78
C GLY A 7 7.18 -12.19 11.48
N LEU A 8 8.05 -12.50 10.51
CA LEU A 8 8.03 -11.90 9.19
C LEU A 8 7.98 -13.01 8.12
N VAL A 9 7.10 -12.84 7.11
CA VAL A 9 6.94 -13.79 6.00
C VAL A 9 7.33 -13.11 4.70
N GLY A 10 8.42 -13.60 4.08
CA GLY A 10 9.04 -12.99 2.90
C GLY A 10 10.14 -12.00 3.27
N TYR A 11 11.42 -12.39 3.07
CA TYR A 11 12.58 -11.54 3.36
C TYR A 11 13.19 -11.00 2.07
N GLY A 12 12.33 -10.33 1.27
CA GLY A 12 12.72 -9.63 0.04
C GLY A 12 13.17 -8.19 0.30
N LYS A 13 13.30 -7.40 -0.78
CA LYS A 13 13.79 -6.02 -0.75
C LYS A 13 13.01 -5.15 0.25
N ILE A 14 11.68 -5.14 0.20
CA ILE A 14 10.86 -4.29 1.08
C ILE A 14 11.04 -4.67 2.56
N ALA A 15 11.19 -5.96 2.86
CA ALA A 15 11.43 -6.41 4.22
C ALA A 15 12.79 -5.93 4.74
N GLN A 16 13.84 -6.01 3.92
CA GLN A 16 15.19 -5.60 4.27
C GLN A 16 15.34 -4.09 4.39
N ASP A 17 14.77 -3.34 3.44
CA ASP A 17 14.97 -1.90 3.35
C ASP A 17 14.06 -1.11 4.30
N GLN A 18 12.88 -1.63 4.63
CA GLN A 18 11.85 -0.90 5.36
C GLN A 18 11.40 -1.60 6.65
N HIS A 19 10.90 -2.83 6.57
CA HIS A 19 10.30 -3.49 7.74
C HIS A 19 11.31 -3.75 8.86
N VAL A 20 12.42 -4.41 8.56
CA VAL A 20 13.41 -4.77 9.58
C VAL A 20 14.02 -3.55 10.27
N PRO A 21 14.43 -2.48 9.55
CA PRO A 21 14.86 -1.24 10.20
C PRO A 21 13.78 -0.59 11.08
N ALA A 22 12.54 -0.52 10.61
CA ALA A 22 11.43 0.05 11.37
C ALA A 22 11.10 -0.76 12.65
N ILE A 23 11.13 -2.10 12.55
CA ILE A 23 10.93 -2.99 13.70
C ILE A 23 12.06 -2.78 14.73
N HIS A 24 13.32 -2.74 14.31
CA HIS A 24 14.46 -2.54 15.21
C HIS A 24 14.46 -1.17 15.88
N ALA A 25 13.95 -0.15 15.19
CA ALA A 25 13.84 1.20 15.74
C ALA A 25 12.67 1.37 16.74
N ASN A 26 11.71 0.44 16.75
CA ASN A 26 10.53 0.53 17.62
C ASN A 26 10.62 -0.46 18.80
N PRO A 27 10.86 0.02 20.04
CA PRO A 27 11.02 -0.85 21.22
C PRO A 27 9.77 -1.63 21.61
N ALA A 28 8.60 -1.33 21.00
CA ALA A 28 7.36 -2.09 21.21
C ALA A 28 7.34 -3.40 20.45
N PHE A 29 8.25 -3.62 19.50
CA PHE A 29 8.35 -4.85 18.72
C PHE A 29 9.71 -5.54 18.91
N GLN A 30 9.69 -6.85 18.79
CA GLN A 30 10.89 -7.69 18.70
C GLN A 30 10.73 -8.66 17.53
N LEU A 31 11.57 -8.53 16.50
CA LEU A 31 11.64 -9.54 15.44
C LEU A 31 12.26 -10.83 16.00
N VAL A 32 11.49 -11.91 16.03
CA VAL A 32 11.92 -13.17 16.63
C VAL A 32 12.04 -14.32 15.62
N ALA A 33 11.33 -14.24 14.48
CA ALA A 33 11.29 -15.31 13.49
C ALA A 33 11.08 -14.74 12.08
N VAL A 34 11.67 -15.40 11.08
CA VAL A 34 11.46 -15.07 9.66
C VAL A 34 11.17 -16.36 8.88
N ALA A 35 10.10 -16.38 8.08
CA ALA A 35 9.84 -17.42 7.10
C ALA A 35 10.23 -16.91 5.70
N THR A 36 11.22 -17.53 5.06
CA THR A 36 11.73 -17.13 3.75
C THR A 36 12.25 -18.32 2.95
N GLN A 37 12.05 -18.28 1.64
CA GLN A 37 12.67 -19.23 0.71
C GLN A 37 13.97 -18.69 0.11
N GLY A 38 14.25 -17.39 0.32
CA GLY A 38 15.47 -16.71 -0.12
C GLY A 38 16.58 -16.74 0.91
N GLN A 39 17.34 -15.64 0.97
CA GLN A 39 18.42 -15.46 1.95
C GLN A 39 17.86 -15.40 3.37
N PRO A 40 18.56 -15.97 4.36
CA PRO A 40 18.15 -15.89 5.76
C PRO A 40 18.32 -14.47 6.31
N CYS A 41 17.44 -14.08 7.24
CA CYS A 41 17.58 -12.87 8.01
C CYS A 41 18.61 -13.07 9.14
N PRO A 42 19.67 -12.27 9.22
CA PRO A 42 20.67 -12.42 10.28
C PRO A 42 20.11 -12.13 11.69
N GLY A 43 20.57 -12.89 12.67
CA GLY A 43 20.29 -12.62 14.08
C GLY A 43 18.92 -13.05 14.61
N VAL A 44 18.11 -13.75 13.79
CA VAL A 44 16.80 -14.29 14.15
C VAL A 44 16.64 -15.73 13.66
N GLU A 45 15.67 -16.45 14.21
CA GLU A 45 15.34 -17.79 13.72
C GLU A 45 14.75 -17.72 12.30
N ASN A 46 15.20 -18.60 11.42
CA ASN A 46 14.77 -18.66 10.03
C ASN A 46 14.11 -19.98 9.69
N PHE A 47 12.96 -19.93 9.05
CA PHE A 47 12.13 -21.07 8.64
C PHE A 47 11.90 -21.04 7.13
N ARG A 48 11.62 -22.19 6.52
CA ARG A 48 11.33 -22.28 5.09
C ARG A 48 9.87 -21.96 4.74
N SER A 49 8.99 -22.08 5.71
CA SER A 49 7.56 -21.81 5.52
C SER A 49 6.93 -21.18 6.76
N LEU A 50 5.76 -20.55 6.58
CA LEU A 50 4.95 -20.07 7.69
C LEU A 50 4.51 -21.22 8.62
N GLY A 51 4.20 -22.41 8.07
CA GLY A 51 3.85 -23.58 8.86
C GLY A 51 4.95 -23.94 9.85
N GLU A 52 6.20 -24.08 9.38
CA GLU A 52 7.35 -24.33 10.25
C GLU A 52 7.54 -23.22 11.30
N LEU A 53 7.36 -21.95 10.92
CA LEU A 53 7.45 -20.82 11.85
C LEU A 53 6.40 -20.95 12.95
N LEU A 54 5.15 -21.22 12.61
CA LEU A 54 4.06 -21.33 13.60
C LEU A 54 4.23 -22.53 14.54
N GLU A 55 4.79 -23.62 14.05
CA GLU A 55 5.05 -24.84 14.85
C GLU A 55 6.23 -24.65 15.80
N ASN A 56 7.32 -24.02 15.34
CA ASN A 56 8.59 -23.95 16.09
C ASN A 56 8.80 -22.62 16.83
N ALA A 57 8.06 -21.57 16.48
CA ALA A 57 8.07 -20.29 17.16
C ALA A 57 6.65 -19.91 17.66
N PRO A 58 6.00 -20.73 18.52
CA PRO A 58 4.61 -20.51 18.94
C PRO A 58 4.43 -19.21 19.74
N GLN A 59 5.52 -18.67 20.29
CA GLN A 59 5.55 -17.40 21.04
C GLN A 59 5.32 -16.16 20.17
N VAL A 60 5.34 -16.23 18.83
CA VAL A 60 5.05 -15.11 17.96
C VAL A 60 3.62 -14.58 18.22
N ASP A 61 3.49 -13.27 18.41
CA ASP A 61 2.21 -12.61 18.69
C ASP A 61 1.57 -12.05 17.41
N ALA A 62 2.40 -11.54 16.50
CA ALA A 62 1.98 -10.90 15.25
C ALA A 62 2.86 -11.33 14.07
N ILE A 63 2.33 -11.24 12.85
CA ILE A 63 3.07 -11.57 11.62
C ILE A 63 2.94 -10.45 10.59
N ALA A 64 4.07 -10.02 10.04
CA ALA A 64 4.15 -9.11 8.89
C ALA A 64 4.36 -9.91 7.59
N PHE A 65 3.52 -9.67 6.58
CA PHE A 65 3.55 -10.35 5.28
C PHE A 65 4.14 -9.45 4.20
N CYS A 66 5.34 -9.78 3.72
CA CYS A 66 6.12 -9.05 2.72
C CYS A 66 6.31 -9.84 1.41
N THR A 67 5.53 -10.90 1.19
CA THR A 67 5.53 -11.69 -0.05
C THR A 67 4.77 -10.96 -1.17
N PRO A 68 4.93 -11.32 -2.45
CA PRO A 68 4.03 -10.87 -3.52
C PRO A 68 2.55 -11.15 -3.21
N PRO A 69 1.59 -10.41 -3.77
CA PRO A 69 0.16 -10.57 -3.46
C PRO A 69 -0.40 -11.94 -3.85
N GLN A 70 0.14 -12.56 -4.92
CA GLN A 70 -0.26 -13.89 -5.35
C GLN A 70 0.12 -14.93 -4.28
N GLY A 71 -0.87 -15.69 -3.80
CA GLY A 71 -0.68 -16.70 -2.74
C GLY A 71 -0.60 -16.15 -1.32
N ARG A 72 -0.51 -14.82 -1.13
CA ARG A 72 -0.46 -14.20 0.20
C ARG A 72 -1.72 -14.46 1.01
N PHE A 73 -2.89 -14.48 0.36
CA PHE A 73 -4.17 -14.77 1.01
C PHE A 73 -4.13 -16.05 1.87
N ALA A 74 -3.69 -17.17 1.32
CA ALA A 74 -3.60 -18.44 2.05
C ALA A 74 -2.63 -18.38 3.25
N LEU A 75 -1.53 -17.63 3.11
CA LEU A 75 -0.57 -17.45 4.21
C LEU A 75 -1.19 -16.61 5.35
N VAL A 76 -1.90 -15.53 5.02
CA VAL A 76 -2.56 -14.69 6.02
C VAL A 76 -3.66 -15.49 6.74
N GLN A 77 -4.46 -16.28 6.00
CA GLN A 77 -5.46 -17.17 6.59
C GLN A 77 -4.85 -18.16 7.59
N GLN A 78 -3.70 -18.76 7.27
CA GLN A 78 -3.01 -19.66 8.16
C GLN A 78 -2.58 -18.97 9.48
N ALA A 79 -2.09 -17.73 9.41
CA ALA A 79 -1.74 -16.95 10.59
C ALA A 79 -2.97 -16.58 11.43
N LEU A 80 -4.06 -16.16 10.77
CA LEU A 80 -5.32 -15.85 11.44
C LEU A 80 -5.90 -17.07 12.15
N ALA A 81 -5.87 -18.25 11.52
CA ALA A 81 -6.30 -19.51 12.15
C ALA A 81 -5.44 -19.87 13.37
N ALA A 82 -4.19 -19.43 13.42
CA ALA A 82 -3.30 -19.56 14.58
C ALA A 82 -3.46 -18.42 15.61
N GLY A 83 -4.46 -17.54 15.45
CA GLY A 83 -4.76 -16.44 16.39
C GLY A 83 -3.73 -15.32 16.39
N LYS A 84 -2.99 -15.12 15.29
CA LYS A 84 -1.95 -14.08 15.20
C LYS A 84 -2.51 -12.77 14.68
N HIS A 85 -2.05 -11.63 15.23
CA HIS A 85 -2.26 -10.32 14.62
C HIS A 85 -1.51 -10.24 13.28
N VAL A 86 -2.04 -9.51 12.30
CA VAL A 86 -1.47 -9.49 10.94
C VAL A 86 -1.24 -8.07 10.42
N LEU A 87 -0.04 -7.83 9.91
CA LEU A 87 0.30 -6.67 9.08
C LEU A 87 0.57 -7.17 7.67
N VAL A 88 -0.16 -6.64 6.69
CA VAL A 88 -0.15 -7.16 5.32
C VAL A 88 0.29 -6.06 4.36
N GLU A 89 1.40 -6.27 3.67
CA GLU A 89 1.93 -5.35 2.66
C GLU A 89 0.97 -5.09 1.50
N LYS A 90 1.08 -3.89 0.93
CA LYS A 90 0.33 -3.50 -0.28
C LYS A 90 0.87 -4.22 -1.54
N PRO A 91 0.01 -4.49 -2.51
CA PRO A 91 -1.44 -4.62 -2.34
C PRO A 91 -1.74 -5.82 -1.44
N PRO A 92 -2.79 -5.77 -0.60
CA PRO A 92 -2.97 -6.80 0.44
C PRO A 92 -3.17 -8.20 -0.12
N CYS A 93 -3.81 -8.31 -1.27
CA CYS A 93 -4.11 -9.58 -1.96
C CYS A 93 -4.10 -9.37 -3.47
N ALA A 94 -4.14 -10.46 -4.22
CA ALA A 94 -4.26 -10.43 -5.68
C ALA A 94 -5.66 -9.99 -6.15
N THR A 95 -6.70 -10.20 -5.34
CA THR A 95 -8.08 -9.85 -5.65
C THR A 95 -8.78 -9.13 -4.50
N LEU A 96 -9.79 -8.30 -4.84
CA LEU A 96 -10.63 -7.64 -3.85
C LEU A 96 -11.40 -8.66 -3.00
N GLY A 97 -11.87 -9.76 -3.59
CA GLY A 97 -12.60 -10.82 -2.87
C GLY A 97 -11.76 -11.47 -1.78
N GLU A 98 -10.48 -11.76 -2.05
CA GLU A 98 -9.54 -12.26 -1.05
C GLU A 98 -9.35 -11.25 0.09
N ALA A 99 -9.14 -9.97 -0.24
CA ALA A 99 -8.95 -8.93 0.77
C ALA A 99 -10.20 -8.75 1.65
N MET A 100 -11.41 -8.80 1.07
CA MET A 100 -12.67 -8.78 1.81
C MET A 100 -12.79 -9.96 2.78
N ALA A 101 -12.43 -11.17 2.33
CA ALA A 101 -12.47 -12.35 3.17
C ALA A 101 -11.48 -12.25 4.37
N LEU A 102 -10.31 -11.63 4.18
CA LEU A 102 -9.37 -11.40 5.29
C LEU A 102 -9.94 -10.41 6.33
N VAL A 103 -10.64 -9.36 5.91
CA VAL A 103 -11.29 -8.41 6.81
C VAL A 103 -12.28 -9.13 7.72
N GLU A 104 -13.14 -9.99 7.15
CA GLU A 104 -14.09 -10.76 7.93
C GLU A 104 -13.40 -11.75 8.88
N GLN A 105 -12.37 -12.46 8.42
CA GLN A 105 -11.65 -13.42 9.26
C GLN A 105 -10.92 -12.74 10.43
N VAL A 106 -10.31 -11.58 10.23
CA VAL A 106 -9.69 -10.79 11.32
C VAL A 106 -10.73 -10.46 12.38
N ARG A 107 -11.93 -10.04 11.96
CA ARG A 107 -13.04 -9.74 12.86
C ARG A 107 -13.51 -10.99 13.63
N GLU A 108 -13.67 -12.12 12.94
CA GLU A 108 -14.11 -13.40 13.52
C GLU A 108 -13.10 -13.96 14.53
N GLN A 109 -11.81 -13.84 14.24
CA GLN A 109 -10.74 -14.31 15.13
C GLN A 109 -10.47 -13.36 16.31
N GLY A 110 -11.02 -12.14 16.31
CA GLY A 110 -10.81 -11.17 17.37
C GLY A 110 -9.37 -10.69 17.50
N VAL A 111 -8.61 -10.72 16.40
CA VAL A 111 -7.23 -10.22 16.31
C VAL A 111 -7.20 -8.86 15.59
N SER A 112 -6.07 -8.17 15.65
CA SER A 112 -5.88 -6.91 14.90
C SER A 112 -5.25 -7.17 13.55
N GLY A 113 -5.75 -6.47 12.52
CA GLY A 113 -5.22 -6.48 11.17
C GLY A 113 -4.91 -5.07 10.66
N LEU A 114 -3.83 -4.95 9.89
CA LEU A 114 -3.45 -3.71 9.20
C LEU A 114 -3.10 -4.04 7.74
N PHE A 115 -3.74 -3.35 6.79
CA PHE A 115 -3.24 -3.25 5.42
C PHE A 115 -2.27 -2.07 5.33
N ALA A 116 -1.02 -2.37 5.00
CA ALA A 116 0.07 -1.39 5.05
C ALA A 116 0.03 -0.43 3.85
N TRP A 117 -0.95 0.45 3.82
CA TRP A 117 -0.99 1.58 2.88
C TRP A 117 0.05 2.63 3.32
N HIS A 118 1.34 2.27 3.22
CA HIS A 118 2.45 3.03 3.81
C HIS A 118 2.45 4.50 3.40
N SER A 119 2.10 4.82 2.15
CA SER A 119 2.08 6.20 1.65
C SER A 119 1.07 7.12 2.36
N ARG A 120 0.10 6.57 3.08
CA ARG A 120 -0.78 7.36 3.98
C ARG A 120 -0.04 7.98 5.15
N TYR A 121 1.15 7.46 5.45
CA TYR A 121 2.01 7.93 6.54
C TYR A 121 3.16 8.79 6.05
N ALA A 122 3.16 9.22 4.78
CA ALA A 122 4.15 10.14 4.28
C ALA A 122 4.09 11.49 5.03
N PRO A 123 5.23 12.16 5.22
CA PRO A 123 5.38 13.29 6.15
C PRO A 123 4.34 14.40 6.05
N GLY A 124 3.86 14.71 4.85
CA GLY A 124 2.90 15.80 4.60
C GLY A 124 1.43 15.43 4.76
N ILE A 125 1.10 14.13 4.92
CA ILE A 125 -0.29 13.66 4.77
C ILE A 125 -1.20 14.16 5.90
N GLU A 126 -0.79 14.06 7.17
CA GLU A 126 -1.62 14.53 8.28
C GLU A 126 -1.86 16.03 8.24
N ALA A 127 -0.81 16.82 7.95
CA ALA A 127 -0.95 18.27 7.79
C ALA A 127 -1.85 18.64 6.59
N ALA A 128 -1.78 17.87 5.50
CA ALA A 128 -2.68 18.02 4.36
C ALA A 128 -4.13 17.72 4.75
N ARG A 129 -4.38 16.63 5.48
CA ARG A 129 -5.71 16.23 5.96
C ARG A 129 -6.32 17.29 6.87
N ASP A 130 -5.55 17.79 7.81
CA ASP A 130 -5.99 18.84 8.74
C ASP A 130 -6.35 20.12 7.97
N TRP A 131 -5.53 20.50 6.97
CA TRP A 131 -5.80 21.68 6.15
C TRP A 131 -7.07 21.50 5.31
N LEU A 132 -7.34 20.29 4.78
CA LEU A 132 -8.53 20.01 3.96
C LEU A 132 -9.83 19.87 4.75
N ALA A 133 -9.77 19.57 6.04
CA ALA A 133 -10.93 19.15 6.87
C ALA A 133 -12.13 20.12 6.83
N SER A 134 -11.90 21.42 6.62
CA SER A 134 -12.94 22.45 6.61
C SER A 134 -13.10 23.17 5.27
N ARG A 135 -12.53 22.64 4.18
CA ARG A 135 -12.48 23.31 2.89
C ARG A 135 -13.44 22.73 1.85
N THR A 136 -13.84 23.58 0.91
CA THR A 136 -14.67 23.17 -0.21
C THR A 136 -13.80 22.74 -1.37
N LEU A 137 -13.79 21.45 -1.67
CA LEU A 137 -12.98 20.86 -2.74
C LEU A 137 -13.62 21.12 -4.13
N HIS A 138 -12.79 21.44 -5.11
CA HIS A 138 -13.20 21.66 -6.50
C HIS A 138 -12.69 20.57 -7.45
N SER A 139 -11.43 20.17 -7.32
CA SER A 139 -10.83 19.11 -8.13
C SER A 139 -9.61 18.50 -7.48
N VAL A 140 -9.28 17.27 -7.89
CA VAL A 140 -8.06 16.57 -7.53
C VAL A 140 -7.37 16.10 -8.80
N LEU A 141 -6.09 16.40 -8.94
CA LEU A 141 -5.24 15.91 -10.02
C LEU A 141 -4.12 15.06 -9.43
N ILE A 142 -3.97 13.85 -9.93
CA ILE A 142 -2.94 12.89 -9.54
C ILE A 142 -2.04 12.65 -10.75
N ASP A 143 -0.75 12.92 -10.61
CA ASP A 143 0.29 12.51 -11.54
C ASP A 143 1.25 11.57 -10.82
N TRP A 144 1.28 10.28 -11.23
CA TRP A 144 2.14 9.27 -10.60
C TRP A 144 2.86 8.46 -11.66
N LYS A 145 4.10 8.81 -11.89
CA LYS A 145 4.89 8.32 -13.02
C LYS A 145 6.30 7.96 -12.56
N GLU A 146 6.75 6.77 -12.93
CA GLU A 146 8.08 6.27 -12.58
C GLU A 146 8.57 5.23 -13.59
N ASP A 147 9.84 4.87 -13.53
CA ASP A 147 10.41 3.79 -14.35
C ASP A 147 10.41 2.48 -13.55
N VAL A 148 9.65 1.49 -14.04
CA VAL A 148 9.58 0.14 -13.45
C VAL A 148 10.94 -0.53 -13.37
N ARG A 149 11.84 -0.30 -14.31
CA ARG A 149 13.19 -0.89 -14.35
C ARG A 149 14.06 -0.44 -13.18
N LYS A 150 13.81 0.78 -12.69
CA LYS A 150 14.51 1.35 -11.52
C LYS A 150 14.00 0.76 -10.21
N TRP A 151 12.67 0.64 -10.06
CA TRP A 151 12.04 0.31 -8.79
C TRP A 151 11.74 -1.19 -8.63
N HIS A 152 11.48 -1.89 -9.74
CA HIS A 152 11.05 -3.28 -9.75
C HIS A 152 11.83 -4.15 -10.74
N PRO A 153 13.17 -4.07 -10.81
CA PRO A 153 13.97 -4.79 -11.79
C PRO A 153 13.71 -6.30 -11.70
N GLY A 154 13.33 -6.91 -12.83
CA GLY A 154 13.11 -8.34 -12.95
C GLY A 154 11.90 -8.91 -12.18
N GLN A 155 10.98 -8.07 -11.66
CA GLN A 155 9.81 -8.53 -10.93
C GLN A 155 8.65 -8.90 -11.86
N ALA A 156 8.80 -10.02 -12.57
CA ALA A 156 7.84 -10.49 -13.58
C ALA A 156 6.39 -10.64 -13.06
N TRP A 157 6.19 -10.86 -11.76
CA TRP A 157 4.86 -11.02 -11.14
C TRP A 157 3.95 -9.81 -11.35
N ILE A 158 4.51 -8.61 -11.50
CA ILE A 158 3.77 -7.35 -11.73
C ILE A 158 2.93 -7.43 -13.01
N TRP A 159 3.45 -8.11 -14.04
CA TRP A 159 2.85 -8.24 -15.36
C TRP A 159 1.95 -9.46 -15.54
N GLN A 160 1.97 -10.38 -14.56
CA GLN A 160 1.21 -11.63 -14.61
C GLN A 160 -0.22 -11.43 -14.07
N PRO A 161 -1.16 -12.40 -14.28
CA PRO A 161 -2.47 -12.37 -13.64
C PRO A 161 -2.35 -12.24 -12.11
N GLY A 162 -3.09 -11.30 -11.54
CA GLY A 162 -2.97 -10.93 -10.12
C GLY A 162 -1.87 -9.93 -9.81
N GLY A 163 -1.03 -9.55 -10.78
CA GLY A 163 -0.18 -8.38 -10.72
C GLY A 163 -0.93 -7.12 -11.15
N LEU A 164 -0.49 -5.97 -10.70
CA LEU A 164 -1.20 -4.71 -10.87
C LEU A 164 -0.67 -3.84 -12.02
N GLY A 165 0.49 -4.16 -12.63
CA GLY A 165 1.13 -3.28 -13.61
C GLY A 165 1.36 -1.89 -13.02
N VAL A 166 1.02 -0.84 -13.75
CA VAL A 166 1.14 0.56 -13.32
C VAL A 166 0.37 0.89 -12.03
N PHE A 167 -0.60 0.08 -11.65
CA PHE A 167 -1.29 0.28 -10.38
C PHE A 167 -0.46 -0.19 -9.18
N ASP A 168 0.67 -0.88 -9.35
CA ASP A 168 1.53 -1.18 -8.21
C ASP A 168 2.10 0.08 -7.55
N PRO A 169 2.67 1.07 -8.27
CA PRO A 169 2.93 2.40 -7.73
C PRO A 169 1.68 3.26 -7.62
N GLY A 170 0.75 3.21 -8.58
CA GLY A 170 -0.44 4.06 -8.61
C GLY A 170 -1.37 3.88 -7.42
N ILE A 171 -1.42 2.67 -6.82
CA ILE A 171 -2.24 2.41 -5.64
C ILE A 171 -1.76 3.21 -4.40
N ASN A 172 -0.49 3.64 -4.38
CA ASN A 172 0.03 4.53 -3.34
C ASN A 172 -0.70 5.89 -3.37
N ALA A 173 -0.79 6.49 -4.56
CA ALA A 173 -1.54 7.73 -4.75
C ALA A 173 -3.03 7.55 -4.41
N LEU A 174 -3.65 6.45 -4.86
CA LEU A 174 -5.05 6.14 -4.53
C LEU A 174 -5.22 5.97 -3.00
N SER A 175 -4.25 5.37 -2.32
CA SER A 175 -4.30 5.22 -0.87
C SER A 175 -4.22 6.57 -0.14
N ILE A 176 -3.41 7.50 -0.63
CA ILE A 176 -3.34 8.87 -0.10
C ILE A 176 -4.68 9.58 -0.29
N VAL A 177 -5.20 9.61 -1.52
CA VAL A 177 -6.42 10.37 -1.83
C VAL A 177 -7.63 9.81 -1.08
N THR A 178 -7.79 8.50 -0.99
CA THR A 178 -8.87 7.89 -0.19
C THR A 178 -8.74 8.15 1.31
N HIS A 179 -7.54 8.44 1.81
CA HIS A 179 -7.32 8.84 3.20
C HIS A 179 -7.60 10.33 3.45
N LEU A 180 -7.28 11.18 2.48
CA LEU A 180 -7.49 12.63 2.58
C LEU A 180 -8.96 13.04 2.37
N LEU A 181 -9.70 12.30 1.54
CA LEU A 181 -11.07 12.64 1.17
C LEU A 181 -12.08 11.92 2.07
N ALA A 182 -13.03 12.68 2.62
CA ALA A 182 -13.98 12.18 3.61
C ALA A 182 -15.07 11.25 3.04
N LEU A 183 -15.26 11.24 1.72
CA LEU A 183 -16.32 10.47 1.05
C LEU A 183 -15.72 9.35 0.18
N PRO A 184 -16.45 8.23 0.02
CA PRO A 184 -16.00 7.15 -0.86
C PRO A 184 -15.88 7.63 -2.30
N LEU A 185 -14.89 7.11 -3.03
CA LEU A 185 -14.62 7.43 -4.43
C LEU A 185 -15.16 6.33 -5.33
N PHE A 186 -15.54 6.70 -6.55
CA PHE A 186 -16.01 5.80 -7.59
C PHE A 186 -15.27 6.06 -8.89
N VAL A 187 -14.89 5.02 -9.61
CA VAL A 187 -14.32 5.13 -10.96
C VAL A 187 -15.46 5.36 -11.95
N GLU A 188 -15.42 6.49 -12.66
CA GLU A 188 -16.37 6.78 -13.75
C GLU A 188 -15.91 6.21 -15.09
N SER A 189 -14.61 6.30 -15.37
CA SER A 189 -13.99 5.74 -16.56
C SER A 189 -12.49 5.51 -16.35
N ALA A 190 -11.91 4.57 -17.11
CA ALA A 190 -10.48 4.37 -17.18
C ALA A 190 -10.04 4.03 -18.60
N GLU A 191 -8.83 4.42 -18.97
CA GLU A 191 -8.13 4.01 -20.18
C GLU A 191 -6.85 3.28 -19.75
N LEU A 192 -6.73 2.01 -20.14
CA LEU A 192 -5.64 1.13 -19.76
C LEU A 192 -4.78 0.82 -20.99
N ARG A 193 -3.52 1.25 -20.99
CA ARG A 193 -2.54 0.91 -22.02
C ARG A 193 -1.81 -0.36 -21.62
N VAL A 194 -2.03 -1.45 -22.37
CA VAL A 194 -1.54 -2.78 -22.02
C VAL A 194 -0.54 -3.24 -23.07
N PRO A 195 0.74 -3.51 -22.72
CA PRO A 195 1.69 -4.07 -23.66
C PRO A 195 1.26 -5.44 -24.18
N ASN A 196 1.46 -5.70 -25.46
CA ASN A 196 1.02 -6.94 -26.12
C ASN A 196 1.57 -8.23 -25.50
N ASN A 197 2.69 -8.14 -24.77
CA ASN A 197 3.32 -9.26 -24.06
C ASN A 197 3.01 -9.30 -22.55
N CYS A 198 2.16 -8.39 -22.03
CA CYS A 198 1.80 -8.29 -20.61
C CYS A 198 0.29 -8.52 -20.39
N GLN A 199 -0.08 -8.84 -19.14
CA GLN A 199 -1.49 -8.96 -18.74
C GLN A 199 -1.99 -7.71 -18.02
N SER A 200 -1.08 -6.92 -17.47
CA SER A 200 -1.39 -5.71 -16.69
C SER A 200 -0.98 -4.44 -17.45
N PRO A 201 -1.62 -3.29 -17.22
CA PRO A 201 -1.34 -2.05 -17.92
C PRO A 201 0.02 -1.46 -17.50
N ILE A 202 0.71 -0.85 -18.47
CA ILE A 202 1.92 -0.06 -18.24
C ILE A 202 1.63 1.41 -17.98
N ALA A 203 0.46 1.88 -18.42
CA ALA A 203 -0.02 3.22 -18.14
C ALA A 203 -1.55 3.24 -18.02
N ALA A 204 -2.10 4.19 -17.26
CA ALA A 204 -3.54 4.34 -17.08
C ALA A 204 -3.93 5.80 -16.86
N SER A 205 -5.05 6.21 -17.47
CA SER A 205 -5.73 7.47 -17.20
C SER A 205 -7.09 7.15 -16.57
N ILE A 206 -7.40 7.74 -15.41
CA ILE A 206 -8.60 7.41 -14.65
C ILE A 206 -9.37 8.68 -14.31
N LYS A 207 -10.67 8.64 -14.51
CA LYS A 207 -11.61 9.64 -14.00
C LYS A 207 -12.42 9.04 -12.86
N MET A 208 -12.43 9.73 -11.73
CA MET A 208 -13.15 9.34 -10.52
C MET A 208 -14.00 10.48 -10.01
N ALA A 209 -14.97 10.17 -9.17
CA ALA A 209 -15.78 11.15 -8.46
C ALA A 209 -16.15 10.65 -7.06
N ASP A 210 -16.54 11.56 -6.18
CA ASP A 210 -17.26 11.29 -4.93
C ASP A 210 -18.78 11.44 -5.15
N PRO A 211 -19.65 11.13 -4.17
CA PRO A 211 -21.11 11.32 -4.29
C PRO A 211 -21.56 12.76 -4.53
N ARG A 212 -20.66 13.74 -4.36
CA ARG A 212 -20.90 15.16 -4.66
C ARG A 212 -20.35 15.60 -6.02
N HIS A 213 -19.91 14.64 -6.84
CA HIS A 213 -19.38 14.86 -8.18
C HIS A 213 -18.07 15.67 -8.21
N LEU A 214 -17.21 15.53 -7.18
CA LEU A 214 -15.86 16.07 -7.19
C LEU A 214 -15.09 15.51 -8.41
N ASP A 215 -14.52 16.38 -9.25
CA ASP A 215 -13.71 15.97 -10.41
C ASP A 215 -12.33 15.50 -9.93
N ILE A 216 -12.05 14.20 -10.09
CA ILE A 216 -10.80 13.57 -9.69
C ILE A 216 -10.20 12.87 -10.91
N ARG A 217 -8.98 13.24 -11.28
CA ARG A 217 -8.26 12.66 -12.42
C ARG A 217 -6.92 12.12 -11.98
N ALA A 218 -6.56 10.96 -12.52
CA ALA A 218 -5.27 10.33 -12.26
C ALA A 218 -4.61 9.90 -13.57
N GLU A 219 -3.33 10.24 -13.70
CA GLU A 219 -2.45 9.80 -14.78
C GLU A 219 -1.33 8.97 -14.19
N PHE A 220 -1.28 7.70 -14.58
CA PHE A 220 -0.27 6.73 -14.16
C PHE A 220 0.59 6.30 -15.33
N ASP A 221 1.91 6.26 -15.14
CA ASP A 221 2.87 5.80 -16.15
C ASP A 221 4.02 5.04 -15.47
N PHE A 222 4.27 3.82 -15.91
CA PHE A 222 5.29 2.93 -15.34
C PHE A 222 6.49 2.72 -16.29
N ASP A 223 6.46 3.38 -17.44
CA ASP A 223 7.57 3.46 -18.42
C ASP A 223 8.04 4.91 -18.60
N HIS A 224 8.05 5.66 -17.49
CA HIS A 224 8.42 7.08 -17.49
C HIS A 224 9.94 7.23 -17.43
N GLY A 225 10.55 7.47 -18.57
CA GLY A 225 12.01 7.54 -18.75
C GLY A 225 12.68 8.82 -18.23
N HIS A 226 12.06 9.56 -17.33
CA HIS A 226 12.54 10.81 -16.73
C HIS A 226 12.54 10.71 -15.21
N ASP A 227 12.79 11.84 -14.51
CA ASP A 227 12.67 11.91 -13.05
C ASP A 227 11.25 11.57 -12.61
N GLU A 228 11.13 10.88 -11.48
CA GLU A 228 9.85 10.45 -10.94
C GLU A 228 8.94 11.64 -10.70
N LEU A 229 7.67 11.48 -11.06
CA LEU A 229 6.61 12.45 -10.79
C LEU A 229 5.55 11.80 -9.90
N TRP A 230 5.64 12.03 -8.60
CA TRP A 230 4.69 11.54 -7.59
C TRP A 230 4.00 12.72 -6.93
N SER A 231 2.97 13.24 -7.58
CA SER A 231 2.29 14.46 -7.12
C SER A 231 0.78 14.32 -7.06
N ILE A 232 0.18 15.01 -6.09
CA ILE A 232 -1.26 15.17 -5.94
C ILE A 232 -1.54 16.65 -5.72
N GLU A 233 -2.36 17.26 -6.59
CA GLU A 233 -2.83 18.64 -6.46
C GLU A 233 -4.31 18.64 -6.12
N ILE A 234 -4.69 19.36 -5.07
CA ILE A 234 -6.08 19.50 -4.62
C ILE A 234 -6.43 21.00 -4.65
N ARG A 235 -7.40 21.34 -5.50
CA ARG A 235 -7.92 22.71 -5.61
C ARG A 235 -9.16 22.87 -4.74
N CYS A 236 -9.12 23.87 -3.88
CA CYS A 236 -10.20 24.26 -3.00
C CYS A 236 -10.66 25.70 -3.33
N ALA A 237 -11.81 26.11 -2.81
CA ALA A 237 -12.25 27.50 -2.88
C ALA A 237 -11.25 28.44 -2.21
N GLU A 238 -10.55 27.96 -1.18
CA GLU A 238 -9.67 28.73 -0.30
C GLU A 238 -8.17 28.63 -0.67
N GLY A 239 -7.82 27.94 -1.76
CA GLY A 239 -6.42 27.79 -2.20
C GLY A 239 -6.12 26.45 -2.84
N VAL A 240 -4.84 26.22 -3.13
CA VAL A 240 -4.33 25.02 -3.78
C VAL A 240 -3.35 24.31 -2.86
N LEU A 241 -3.67 23.07 -2.50
CA LEU A 241 -2.76 22.17 -1.81
C LEU A 241 -2.04 21.31 -2.84
N ARG A 242 -0.74 21.12 -2.67
CA ARG A 242 0.07 20.21 -3.48
C ARG A 242 0.96 19.35 -2.61
N LEU A 243 0.87 18.06 -2.84
CA LEU A 243 1.79 17.04 -2.34
C LEU A 243 2.75 16.66 -3.46
N ASP A 244 4.04 16.64 -3.17
CA ASP A 244 5.09 16.15 -4.08
C ASP A 244 5.92 15.06 -3.40
N ASN A 245 6.71 14.32 -4.19
CA ASN A 245 7.55 13.20 -3.75
C ASN A 245 6.76 12.20 -2.89
N GLY A 246 5.58 11.78 -3.38
CA GLY A 246 4.78 10.79 -2.69
C GLY A 246 4.16 11.25 -1.37
N GLY A 247 4.04 12.57 -1.16
CA GLY A 247 3.55 13.14 0.09
C GLY A 247 4.64 13.54 1.09
N ALA A 248 5.92 13.36 0.72
CA ALA A 248 7.02 13.82 1.56
C ALA A 248 7.12 15.34 1.61
N LEU A 249 6.59 16.03 0.60
CA LEU A 249 6.60 17.49 0.49
C LEU A 249 5.17 18.00 0.41
N LEU A 250 4.84 18.99 1.25
CA LEU A 250 3.55 19.68 1.22
C LEU A 250 3.74 21.17 0.90
N SER A 251 2.97 21.70 -0.02
CA SER A 251 2.85 23.15 -0.25
C SER A 251 1.38 23.58 -0.31
N ILE A 252 1.12 24.82 0.13
CA ILE A 252 -0.18 25.50 0.05
C ILE A 252 0.05 26.83 -0.65
N ASP A 253 -0.65 27.06 -1.76
CA ASP A 253 -0.47 28.22 -2.63
C ASP A 253 1.01 28.47 -3.00
N GLY A 254 1.74 27.37 -3.26
CA GLY A 254 3.17 27.37 -3.59
C GLY A 254 4.12 27.60 -2.40
N VAL A 255 3.60 27.79 -1.18
CA VAL A 255 4.42 27.97 0.03
C VAL A 255 4.61 26.63 0.74
N ARG A 256 5.89 26.23 0.90
CA ARG A 256 6.28 25.00 1.59
C ARG A 256 5.80 25.01 3.04
N GLN A 257 5.19 23.92 3.46
CA GLN A 257 4.73 23.71 4.84
C GLN A 257 5.72 22.83 5.62
N ALA A 258 5.75 23.00 6.94
CA ALA A 258 6.41 22.05 7.83
C ALA A 258 5.66 20.71 7.84
N VAL A 259 6.40 19.61 7.83
CA VAL A 259 5.87 18.25 7.82
C VAL A 259 6.55 17.42 8.90
N SER A 260 6.02 16.22 9.18
CA SER A 260 6.63 15.27 10.11
C SER A 260 8.03 14.86 9.65
N GLU A 261 8.92 14.52 10.59
CA GLU A 261 10.21 13.89 10.31
C GLU A 261 10.14 12.35 10.41
N GLU A 262 8.99 11.80 10.84
CA GLU A 262 8.80 10.37 10.99
C GLU A 262 8.70 9.69 9.61
N GLY A 263 9.45 8.60 9.42
CA GLY A 263 9.39 7.82 8.20
C GLY A 263 8.11 6.98 8.13
N GLU A 264 7.62 6.70 6.91
CA GLU A 264 6.37 5.98 6.65
C GLU A 264 6.26 4.66 7.42
N TYR A 265 7.27 3.79 7.36
CA TYR A 265 7.23 2.49 8.03
C TYR A 265 7.36 2.58 9.54
N ALA A 266 8.04 3.58 10.07
CA ALA A 266 8.03 3.85 11.52
C ALA A 266 6.60 4.16 11.99
N ALA A 267 5.88 5.01 11.24
CA ALA A 267 4.49 5.34 11.51
C ALA A 267 3.54 4.14 11.30
N VAL A 268 3.74 3.31 10.28
CA VAL A 268 2.99 2.06 10.07
C VAL A 268 3.11 1.14 11.30
N TYR A 269 4.32 0.91 11.81
CA TYR A 269 4.51 0.06 12.99
C TYR A 269 3.97 0.69 14.27
N ARG A 270 4.09 2.00 14.43
CA ARG A 270 3.46 2.73 15.55
C ARG A 270 1.93 2.58 15.52
N HIS A 271 1.31 2.71 14.34
CA HIS A 271 -0.12 2.50 14.17
C HIS A 271 -0.52 1.05 14.45
N PHE A 272 0.22 0.08 13.93
CA PHE A 272 -0.05 -1.35 14.18
C PHE A 272 0.02 -1.70 15.68
N GLN A 273 1.01 -1.16 16.40
CA GLN A 273 1.08 -1.28 17.86
C GLN A 273 -0.20 -0.74 18.54
N GLN A 274 -0.68 0.43 18.10
CA GLN A 274 -1.90 1.02 18.66
C GLN A 274 -3.13 0.16 18.38
N LEU A 275 -3.28 -0.35 17.15
CA LEU A 275 -4.37 -1.26 16.79
C LEU A 275 -4.40 -2.51 17.67
N ILE A 276 -3.22 -3.11 17.94
CA ILE A 276 -3.11 -4.28 18.82
C ILE A 276 -3.52 -3.92 20.26
N ALA A 277 -3.06 -2.78 20.76
CA ALA A 277 -3.39 -2.31 22.12
C ALA A 277 -4.89 -2.03 22.30
N ASP A 278 -5.52 -1.41 21.29
CA ASP A 278 -6.93 -1.04 21.28
C ASP A 278 -7.85 -2.18 20.84
N LYS A 279 -7.29 -3.30 20.38
CA LYS A 279 -8.03 -4.45 19.78
C LYS A 279 -8.92 -4.02 18.61
N THR A 280 -8.40 -3.15 17.77
CA THR A 280 -9.04 -2.66 16.55
C THR A 280 -8.24 -3.05 15.32
N SER A 281 -8.75 -2.74 14.12
CA SER A 281 -8.11 -3.05 12.84
C SER A 281 -8.26 -1.88 11.88
N ASP A 282 -7.27 -1.73 10.96
CA ASP A 282 -7.32 -0.81 9.83
C ASP A 282 -7.01 -1.58 8.55
N MET A 283 -8.05 -2.10 7.92
CA MET A 283 -7.97 -2.91 6.71
C MET A 283 -8.84 -2.27 5.61
N ASP A 284 -8.53 -1.03 5.27
CA ASP A 284 -9.28 -0.28 4.25
C ASP A 284 -9.13 -0.92 2.87
N LEU A 285 -10.27 -1.18 2.23
CA LEU A 285 -10.36 -1.80 0.91
C LEU A 285 -10.44 -0.79 -0.24
N GLN A 286 -10.64 0.49 0.05
CA GLN A 286 -10.94 1.48 -0.99
C GLN A 286 -9.85 1.58 -2.07
N PRO A 287 -8.54 1.63 -1.74
CA PRO A 287 -7.51 1.72 -2.77
C PRO A 287 -7.54 0.52 -3.74
N LEU A 288 -7.66 -0.70 -3.21
CA LEU A 288 -7.74 -1.91 -4.03
C LEU A 288 -9.04 -1.99 -4.83
N ARG A 289 -10.16 -1.51 -4.27
CA ARG A 289 -11.44 -1.43 -4.98
C ARG A 289 -11.35 -0.50 -6.19
N LEU A 290 -10.75 0.68 -6.04
CA LEU A 290 -10.57 1.62 -7.16
C LEU A 290 -9.72 1.00 -8.28
N VAL A 291 -8.68 0.24 -7.94
CA VAL A 291 -7.91 -0.51 -8.92
C VAL A 291 -8.77 -1.57 -9.60
N ALA A 292 -9.50 -2.40 -8.85
CA ALA A 292 -10.38 -3.43 -9.41
C ALA A 292 -11.46 -2.83 -10.31
N ASP A 293 -12.11 -1.74 -9.88
CA ASP A 293 -13.11 -1.02 -10.67
C ASP A 293 -12.50 -0.44 -11.95
N SER A 294 -11.27 0.09 -11.90
CA SER A 294 -10.56 0.56 -13.09
C SER A 294 -10.31 -0.54 -14.11
N PHE A 295 -9.98 -1.75 -13.67
CA PHE A 295 -9.86 -2.91 -14.55
C PHE A 295 -11.22 -3.36 -15.12
N PHE A 296 -12.30 -3.20 -14.35
CA PHE A 296 -13.65 -3.65 -14.73
C PHE A 296 -14.31 -2.70 -15.74
N VAL A 297 -14.27 -1.38 -15.52
CA VAL A 297 -14.91 -0.39 -16.39
C VAL A 297 -13.97 0.16 -17.47
N GLY A 298 -12.66 -0.12 -17.36
CA GLY A 298 -11.65 0.48 -18.24
C GLY A 298 -11.66 -0.07 -19.65
N SER A 299 -11.55 0.83 -20.62
CA SER A 299 -11.20 0.48 -21.99
C SER A 299 -9.72 0.08 -22.06
N ARG A 300 -9.40 -0.98 -22.84
CA ARG A 300 -8.04 -1.48 -23.01
C ARG A 300 -7.53 -1.16 -24.40
N THR A 301 -6.37 -0.52 -24.47
CA THR A 301 -5.64 -0.27 -25.71
C THR A 301 -4.33 -1.04 -25.67
N ALA A 302 -4.14 -1.91 -26.68
CA ALA A 302 -2.88 -2.61 -26.85
C ALA A 302 -1.80 -1.62 -27.29
N VAL A 303 -0.62 -1.72 -26.64
CA VAL A 303 0.56 -0.92 -27.00
C VAL A 303 1.73 -1.83 -27.35
N GLU A 304 2.85 -1.25 -27.81
CA GLU A 304 4.06 -2.01 -28.13
C GLU A 304 4.50 -2.91 -26.97
N PRO A 305 5.10 -4.07 -27.27
CA PRO A 305 5.62 -4.96 -26.24
C PRO A 305 6.62 -4.25 -25.33
N PHE A 306 6.50 -4.48 -24.03
CA PHE A 306 7.41 -3.95 -23.03
C PHE A 306 8.45 -5.01 -22.63
N TYR A 307 9.70 -4.62 -22.50
CA TYR A 307 10.81 -5.46 -22.04
C TYR A 307 11.63 -4.67 -21.00
N ASP A 308 11.96 -5.35 -19.89
CA ASP A 308 12.85 -4.83 -18.83
C ASP A 308 14.29 -4.67 -19.33
#